data_9d956afd7bfba20b067d6527ae2eb789
#
_entry.id   9d956afd7bfba20b067d6527ae2eb789
#
_cell.length_a   1.000
_cell.length_b   1.000
_cell.length_c   1.000
_cell.angle_alpha   90.00
_cell.angle_beta   90.00
_cell.angle_gamma   90.00
#
_symmetry.space_group_name_H-M   'P 1'
#
loop_
_entity.id
_entity.type
_entity.pdbx_description
1 polymer ?
#
loop_
_entity_poly.entity_id
_entity_poly.type
_entity_poly.pdbx_seq_one_letter_code
_entity_poly.pdbx_strand_id
1 'polypeptide(L)'
;MGLKAHFRGSLPAGLIHLYTFPGGYCGMSAIENGLINVCLLVRQDTFQSASQPSPASVNQFIVWMGQQNPALGKWLSGAERIDESWLSISQIPFVTKQVVVNDILMAGDSAGLIAPVAGDGMGMALQAGRMASDVLGLYLTHQISAVDVRQRYSQLWWHTFGFRLRLSRVLQAFMLRPNWLTPGLMVMNAVPALGRLLVTHTRDTQLVRP
;
A
#
# COMPACT_ATOMS: atom_id res chain seq x y z
N MET A 1 11.47 2.04 3.04
CA MET A 1 11.20 1.70 4.44
C MET A 1 9.76 2.04 4.77
N GLY A 2 9.06 1.19 5.53
CA GLY A 2 7.71 1.45 6.03
C GLY A 2 7.73 1.56 7.55
N LEU A 3 6.93 2.44 8.12
CA LEU A 3 6.71 2.58 9.55
C LEU A 3 5.21 2.59 9.84
N LYS A 4 4.82 2.01 10.96
CA LYS A 4 3.42 1.97 11.41
C LYS A 4 3.34 2.14 12.92
N ALA A 5 2.34 2.89 13.37
CA ALA A 5 1.94 2.97 14.77
C ALA A 5 0.45 3.33 14.90
N HIS A 6 -0.13 3.05 16.06
CA HIS A 6 -1.47 3.44 16.41
C HIS A 6 -1.47 4.63 17.35
N PHE A 7 -2.44 5.49 17.16
CA PHE A 7 -2.59 6.72 17.95
C PHE A 7 -4.01 6.86 18.48
N ARG A 8 -4.13 7.52 19.62
CA ARG A 8 -5.38 8.09 20.08
C ARG A 8 -5.42 9.55 19.60
N GLY A 9 -6.48 9.91 18.87
CA GLY A 9 -6.62 11.23 18.28
C GLY A 9 -7.95 11.35 17.56
N SER A 10 -8.15 12.45 16.84
CA SER A 10 -9.38 12.70 16.07
C SER A 10 -9.07 12.77 14.58
N LEU A 11 -9.81 11.97 13.81
CA LEU A 11 -9.89 12.04 12.35
C LEU A 11 -11.33 11.74 11.92
N PRO A 12 -11.82 12.36 10.84
CA PRO A 12 -13.12 12.02 10.29
C PRO A 12 -13.20 10.54 9.92
N ALA A 13 -14.25 9.86 10.34
CA ALA A 13 -14.50 8.46 10.00
C ALA A 13 -14.76 8.27 8.51
N GLY A 14 -14.42 7.10 7.97
CA GLY A 14 -14.67 6.75 6.57
C GLY A 14 -13.75 7.42 5.55
N LEU A 15 -12.76 8.19 5.98
CA LEU A 15 -11.76 8.82 5.11
C LEU A 15 -10.36 8.28 5.39
N ILE A 16 -9.57 8.21 4.33
CA ILE A 16 -8.13 8.01 4.42
C ILE A 16 -7.46 9.34 4.12
N HIS A 17 -6.69 9.84 5.08
CA HIS A 17 -5.90 11.05 4.92
C HIS A 17 -4.51 10.68 4.42
N LEU A 18 -4.06 11.32 3.34
CA LEU A 18 -2.71 11.16 2.81
C LEU A 18 -1.96 12.47 2.94
N TYR A 19 -0.85 12.42 3.68
CA TYR A 19 0.07 13.52 3.85
C TYR A 19 1.36 13.19 3.14
N THR A 20 1.85 14.12 2.35
CA THR A 20 3.07 13.92 1.56
C THR A 20 4.20 14.77 2.11
N PHE A 21 5.41 14.27 1.99
CA PHE A 21 6.65 14.94 2.36
C PHE A 21 7.78 14.51 1.39
N PRO A 22 8.89 15.21 1.33
CA PRO A 22 10.00 14.85 0.45
C PRO A 22 10.43 13.39 0.63
N GLY A 23 10.35 12.60 -0.44
CA GLY A 23 10.75 11.20 -0.47
C GLY A 23 9.79 10.22 0.20
N GLY A 24 8.57 10.66 0.61
CA GLY A 24 7.62 9.78 1.26
C GLY A 24 6.19 10.30 1.37
N TYR A 25 5.35 9.48 1.96
CA TYR A 25 3.98 9.84 2.33
C TYR A 25 3.54 9.09 3.59
N CYS A 26 2.56 9.66 4.29
CA CYS A 26 1.92 9.10 5.46
C CYS A 26 0.42 8.96 5.21
N GLY A 27 -0.11 7.76 5.36
CA GLY A 27 -1.53 7.46 5.33
C GLY A 27 -2.08 7.31 6.74
N MET A 28 -3.24 7.91 6.99
CA MET A 28 -3.91 7.87 8.29
C MET A 28 -5.39 7.53 8.09
N SER A 29 -5.91 6.65 8.94
CA SER A 29 -7.33 6.27 8.95
C SER A 29 -7.82 5.97 10.36
N ALA A 30 -9.06 6.33 10.63
CA ALA A 30 -9.74 5.85 11.83
C ALA A 30 -9.98 4.34 11.70
N ILE A 31 -9.76 3.63 12.80
CA ILE A 31 -10.00 2.18 12.93
C ILE A 31 -10.85 1.93 14.17
N GLU A 32 -11.06 0.65 14.53
CA GLU A 32 -11.85 0.24 15.68
C GLU A 32 -11.32 0.84 16.99
N ASN A 33 -12.19 0.90 18.00
CA ASN A 33 -11.89 1.39 19.35
C ASN A 33 -11.43 2.85 19.43
N GLY A 34 -11.79 3.68 18.42
CA GLY A 34 -11.42 5.09 18.39
C GLY A 34 -9.92 5.36 18.17
N LEU A 35 -9.21 4.38 17.65
CA LEU A 35 -7.81 4.50 17.32
C LEU A 35 -7.61 5.00 15.89
N ILE A 36 -6.44 5.58 15.65
CA ILE A 36 -5.99 6.02 14.36
C ILE A 36 -4.78 5.18 13.95
N ASN A 37 -4.91 4.49 12.83
CA ASN A 37 -3.79 3.80 12.20
C ASN A 37 -2.97 4.79 11.39
N VAL A 38 -1.70 4.93 11.73
CA VAL A 38 -0.73 5.80 11.05
C VAL A 38 0.31 4.91 10.39
N CYS A 39 0.34 4.91 9.06
CA CYS A 39 1.29 4.16 8.25
C CYS A 39 2.02 5.10 7.32
N LEU A 40 3.32 4.96 7.21
CA LEU A 40 4.10 5.78 6.28
C LEU A 40 5.07 4.93 5.45
N LEU A 41 5.37 5.45 4.28
CA LEU A 41 6.40 4.94 3.40
C LEU A 41 7.39 6.05 3.09
N VAL A 42 8.67 5.74 3.20
CA VAL A 42 9.75 6.69 2.93
C VAL A 42 10.91 6.00 2.20
N ARG A 43 11.59 6.74 1.36
CA ARG A 43 12.83 6.29 0.73
C ARG A 43 13.91 6.11 1.78
N GLN A 44 14.75 5.09 1.61
CA GLN A 44 15.81 4.75 2.57
C GLN A 44 16.81 5.91 2.75
N ASP A 45 17.22 6.55 1.65
CA ASP A 45 18.13 7.71 1.68
C ASP A 45 17.53 8.91 2.41
N THR A 46 16.26 9.20 2.20
CA THR A 46 15.53 10.26 2.89
C THR A 46 15.44 9.97 4.40
N PHE A 47 15.09 8.74 4.76
CA PHE A 47 15.04 8.36 6.17
C PHE A 47 16.40 8.53 6.85
N GLN A 48 17.48 8.05 6.23
CA GLN A 48 18.83 8.16 6.78
C GLN A 48 19.28 9.61 6.94
N SER A 49 19.04 10.47 5.95
CA SER A 49 19.43 11.88 6.04
C SER A 49 18.59 12.68 7.04
N ALA A 50 17.29 12.40 7.14
CA ALA A 50 16.36 13.11 8.03
C ALA A 50 16.42 12.64 9.50
N SER A 51 17.05 11.49 9.77
CA SER A 51 17.17 10.92 11.13
C SER A 51 18.50 11.20 11.82
N GLN A 52 19.33 12.10 11.27
CA GLN A 52 20.60 12.50 11.85
C GLN A 52 20.42 13.19 13.24
N PRO A 53 21.36 13.06 14.20
CA PRO A 53 22.64 12.37 14.06
C PRO A 53 22.56 10.84 14.18
N SER A 54 23.58 10.14 13.70
CA SER A 54 23.69 8.69 13.79
C SER A 54 23.80 8.18 15.25
N PRO A 55 23.15 7.05 15.61
CA PRO A 55 22.34 6.19 14.75
C PRO A 55 20.98 6.80 14.39
N ALA A 56 20.48 6.50 13.20
CA ALA A 56 19.22 7.00 12.68
C ALA A 56 18.05 6.71 13.65
N SER A 57 17.34 7.76 14.06
CA SER A 57 16.25 7.67 15.03
C SER A 57 14.89 7.86 14.35
N VAL A 58 13.98 6.93 14.57
CA VAL A 58 12.60 7.05 14.10
C VAL A 58 11.94 8.32 14.67
N ASN A 59 12.17 8.64 15.94
CA ASN A 59 11.58 9.82 16.56
C ASN A 59 12.05 11.12 15.90
N GLN A 60 13.33 11.23 15.57
CA GLN A 60 13.88 12.39 14.85
C GLN A 60 13.26 12.50 13.45
N PHE A 61 13.14 11.37 12.75
CA PHE A 61 12.47 11.33 11.46
C PHE A 61 11.01 11.81 11.55
N ILE A 62 10.25 11.39 12.56
CA ILE A 62 8.86 11.81 12.75
C ILE A 62 8.76 13.33 13.00
N VAL A 63 9.67 13.90 13.79
CA VAL A 63 9.75 15.36 14.00
C VAL A 63 10.05 16.06 12.68
N TRP A 64 11.08 15.61 11.94
CA TRP A 64 11.42 16.16 10.64
C TRP A 64 10.24 16.08 9.65
N MET A 65 9.56 14.94 9.57
CA MET A 65 8.39 14.75 8.73
C MET A 65 7.27 15.74 9.04
N GLY A 66 7.01 15.99 10.32
CA GLY A 66 6.04 16.99 10.77
C GLY A 66 6.43 18.43 10.37
N GLN A 67 7.73 18.74 10.33
CA GLN A 67 8.23 20.03 9.83
C GLN A 67 8.04 20.16 8.31
N GLN A 68 8.20 19.07 7.55
CA GLN A 68 7.98 19.09 6.09
C GLN A 68 6.50 19.22 5.71
N ASN A 69 5.59 18.77 6.58
CA ASN A 69 4.15 18.90 6.38
C ASN A 69 3.49 19.44 7.67
N PRO A 70 3.25 20.76 7.78
CA PRO A 70 2.72 21.38 9.00
C PRO A 70 1.36 20.82 9.43
N ALA A 71 0.49 20.41 8.51
CA ALA A 71 -0.80 19.82 8.84
C ALA A 71 -0.63 18.45 9.54
N LEU A 72 0.29 17.62 9.03
CA LEU A 72 0.67 16.36 9.66
C LEU A 72 1.35 16.60 11.01
N GLY A 73 2.28 17.55 11.08
CA GLY A 73 2.98 17.92 12.33
C GLY A 73 2.03 18.39 13.43
N LYS A 74 1.06 19.24 13.08
CA LYS A 74 0.02 19.70 14.00
C LYS A 74 -0.81 18.53 14.54
N TRP A 75 -1.19 17.58 13.66
CA TRP A 75 -1.95 16.41 14.09
C TRP A 75 -1.13 15.50 15.01
N LEU A 76 0.11 15.17 14.63
CA LEU A 76 1.00 14.33 15.44
C LEU A 76 1.30 14.92 16.82
N SER A 77 1.44 16.23 16.93
CA SER A 77 1.70 16.89 18.22
C SER A 77 0.48 16.90 19.15
N GLY A 78 -0.74 16.77 18.61
CA GLY A 78 -1.98 16.70 19.38
C GLY A 78 -2.48 15.28 19.65
N ALA A 79 -1.79 14.25 19.14
CA ALA A 79 -2.19 12.85 19.25
C ALA A 79 -1.25 12.07 20.17
N GLU A 80 -1.80 11.09 20.88
CA GLU A 80 -1.05 10.20 21.77
C GLU A 80 -0.74 8.88 21.05
N ARG A 81 0.53 8.51 20.94
CA ARG A 81 0.92 7.19 20.42
C ARG A 81 0.63 6.13 21.47
N ILE A 82 -0.08 5.07 21.09
CA ILE A 82 -0.49 3.99 21.99
C ILE A 82 0.56 2.88 22.00
N ASP A 83 1.17 2.57 20.85
CA ASP A 83 2.20 1.55 20.76
C ASP A 83 3.48 2.01 21.46
N GLU A 84 4.17 1.11 22.15
CA GLU A 84 5.44 1.39 22.83
C GLU A 84 6.51 1.88 21.84
N SER A 85 6.51 1.31 20.62
CA SER A 85 7.43 1.68 19.56
C SER A 85 6.76 1.67 18.19
N TRP A 86 7.40 2.31 17.21
CA TRP A 86 7.03 2.17 15.81
C TRP A 86 7.38 0.79 15.29
N LEU A 87 6.42 0.11 14.68
CA LEU A 87 6.70 -1.07 13.85
C LEU A 87 7.39 -0.61 12.57
N SER A 88 8.46 -1.28 12.20
CA SER A 88 9.23 -0.91 11.01
C SER A 88 9.48 -2.09 10.09
N ILE A 89 9.46 -1.84 8.79
CA ILE A 89 9.89 -2.76 7.75
C ILE A 89 10.91 -2.03 6.86
N SER A 90 12.13 -2.55 6.81
CA SER A 90 13.13 -2.12 5.84
C SER A 90 12.96 -2.89 4.55
N GLN A 91 13.31 -2.43 3.41
CA GLN A 91 13.29 -3.15 2.13
C GLN A 91 11.92 -3.76 1.75
N ILE A 92 11.03 -2.91 1.28
CA ILE A 92 9.77 -3.36 0.68
C ILE A 92 10.03 -3.66 -0.81
N PRO A 93 10.06 -4.94 -1.24
CA PRO A 93 10.46 -5.30 -2.59
C PRO A 93 9.29 -5.14 -3.56
N PHE A 94 9.26 -4.07 -4.34
CA PHE A 94 8.31 -3.89 -5.44
C PHE A 94 8.78 -4.58 -6.71
N VAL A 95 9.19 -5.84 -6.58
CA VAL A 95 9.69 -6.66 -7.70
C VAL A 95 8.58 -7.56 -8.25
N THR A 96 8.75 -7.98 -9.50
CA THR A 96 7.92 -9.01 -10.10
C THR A 96 8.28 -10.36 -9.46
N LYS A 97 7.28 -11.08 -8.99
CA LYS A 97 7.44 -12.39 -8.35
C LYS A 97 6.83 -13.48 -9.23
N GLN A 98 7.23 -14.71 -8.97
CA GLN A 98 6.60 -15.88 -9.58
C GLN A 98 5.30 -16.17 -8.80
N VAL A 99 4.22 -16.40 -9.52
CA VAL A 99 2.92 -16.71 -8.92
C VAL A 99 2.72 -18.20 -8.63
N VAL A 100 3.61 -19.04 -9.16
CA VAL A 100 3.72 -20.47 -8.83
C VAL A 100 5.19 -20.80 -8.61
N VAL A 101 5.52 -21.40 -7.48
CA VAL A 101 6.89 -21.81 -7.11
C VAL A 101 6.84 -23.22 -6.55
N ASN A 102 7.56 -24.16 -7.17
CA ASN A 102 7.60 -25.58 -6.74
C ASN A 102 6.19 -26.16 -6.50
N ASP A 103 5.30 -25.94 -7.45
CA ASP A 103 3.88 -26.35 -7.40
C ASP A 103 3.02 -25.71 -6.31
N ILE A 104 3.55 -24.71 -5.60
CA ILE A 104 2.82 -23.93 -4.63
C ILE A 104 2.25 -22.68 -5.31
N LEU A 105 0.93 -22.49 -5.24
CA LEU A 105 0.24 -21.32 -5.74
C LEU A 105 0.43 -20.17 -4.73
N MET A 106 1.08 -19.10 -5.16
CA MET A 106 1.33 -17.92 -4.33
C MET A 106 0.13 -16.97 -4.37
N ALA A 107 -0.28 -16.43 -3.23
CA ALA A 107 -1.38 -15.47 -3.12
C ALA A 107 -0.95 -14.23 -2.33
N GLY A 108 -1.65 -13.10 -2.51
CA GLY A 108 -1.33 -11.85 -1.83
C GLY A 108 0.09 -11.36 -2.12
N ASP A 109 0.76 -10.81 -1.12
CA ASP A 109 2.09 -10.20 -1.24
C ASP A 109 3.18 -11.20 -1.64
N SER A 110 2.99 -12.50 -1.40
CA SER A 110 3.93 -13.54 -1.84
C SER A 110 3.93 -13.72 -3.36
N ALA A 111 2.79 -13.49 -4.03
CA ALA A 111 2.66 -13.53 -5.48
C ALA A 111 3.03 -12.20 -6.15
N GLY A 112 2.73 -11.08 -5.48
CA GLY A 112 3.06 -9.74 -5.97
C GLY A 112 2.58 -8.66 -5.03
N LEU A 113 3.51 -7.81 -4.62
CA LEU A 113 3.21 -6.71 -3.72
C LEU A 113 2.68 -5.51 -4.51
N ILE A 114 1.44 -5.12 -4.24
CA ILE A 114 0.89 -3.85 -4.75
C ILE A 114 1.44 -2.68 -3.94
N ALA A 115 1.66 -1.55 -4.60
CA ALA A 115 2.11 -0.36 -3.89
C ALA A 115 1.08 0.08 -2.83
N PRO A 116 1.50 0.36 -1.58
CA PRO A 116 0.58 0.67 -0.47
C PRO A 116 -0.36 1.85 -0.74
N VAL A 117 0.05 2.79 -1.58
CA VAL A 117 -0.77 3.93 -2.00
C VAL A 117 -2.07 3.50 -2.71
N ALA A 118 -2.09 2.35 -3.34
CA ALA A 118 -3.28 1.80 -3.99
C ALA A 118 -4.33 1.29 -2.98
N GLY A 119 -3.90 0.84 -1.80
CA GLY A 119 -4.77 0.39 -0.71
C GLY A 119 -5.56 -0.90 -1.00
N ASP A 120 -5.13 -1.73 -1.96
CA ASP A 120 -5.87 -2.92 -2.44
C ASP A 120 -5.17 -4.27 -2.12
N GLY A 121 -4.15 -4.28 -1.27
CA GLY A 121 -3.39 -5.50 -0.98
C GLY A 121 -4.23 -6.63 -0.39
N MET A 122 -5.13 -6.32 0.54
CA MET A 122 -6.04 -7.31 1.14
C MET A 122 -7.06 -7.83 0.13
N GLY A 123 -7.63 -6.94 -0.69
CA GLY A 123 -8.54 -7.32 -1.78
C GLY A 123 -7.89 -8.29 -2.76
N MET A 124 -6.66 -7.97 -3.21
CA MET A 124 -5.88 -8.87 -4.07
C MET A 124 -5.60 -10.22 -3.41
N ALA A 125 -5.27 -10.25 -2.12
CA ALA A 125 -4.99 -11.50 -1.41
C ALA A 125 -6.22 -12.40 -1.34
N LEU A 126 -7.39 -11.86 -1.01
CA LEU A 126 -8.66 -12.59 -0.96
C LEU A 126 -9.07 -13.11 -2.35
N GLN A 127 -8.97 -12.26 -3.37
CA GLN A 127 -9.29 -12.64 -4.75
C GLN A 127 -8.33 -13.70 -5.29
N ALA A 128 -7.02 -13.58 -5.02
CA ALA A 128 -6.04 -14.59 -5.39
C ALA A 128 -6.28 -15.93 -4.69
N GLY A 129 -6.66 -15.91 -3.40
CA GLY A 129 -7.03 -17.10 -2.64
C GLY A 129 -8.25 -17.80 -3.25
N ARG A 130 -9.28 -17.05 -3.64
CA ARG A 130 -10.45 -17.58 -4.34
C ARG A 130 -10.05 -18.23 -5.67
N MET A 131 -9.27 -17.54 -6.51
CA MET A 131 -8.78 -18.08 -7.77
C MET A 131 -8.01 -19.39 -7.59
N ALA A 132 -7.13 -19.45 -6.58
CA ALA A 132 -6.38 -20.66 -6.25
C ALA A 132 -7.32 -21.81 -5.86
N SER A 133 -8.33 -21.53 -5.02
CA SER A 133 -9.34 -22.51 -4.62
C SER A 133 -10.13 -23.05 -5.81
N ASP A 134 -10.59 -22.16 -6.70
CA ASP A 134 -11.37 -22.55 -7.88
C ASP A 134 -10.55 -23.46 -8.82
N VAL A 135 -9.28 -23.11 -9.08
CA VAL A 135 -8.40 -23.93 -9.95
C VAL A 135 -8.02 -25.26 -9.29
N LEU A 136 -7.74 -25.26 -7.97
CA LEU A 136 -7.45 -26.49 -7.23
C LEU A 136 -8.67 -27.39 -7.14
N GLY A 137 -9.88 -26.84 -7.03
CA GLY A 137 -11.14 -27.60 -7.06
C GLY A 137 -11.27 -28.42 -8.35
N LEU A 138 -10.95 -27.85 -9.51
CA LEU A 138 -10.94 -28.56 -10.79
C LEU A 138 -9.91 -29.71 -10.81
N TYR A 139 -8.75 -29.51 -10.21
CA TYR A 139 -7.72 -30.53 -10.10
C TYR A 139 -8.14 -31.69 -9.18
N LEU A 140 -8.67 -31.37 -8.01
CA LEU A 140 -9.11 -32.37 -7.02
C LEU A 140 -10.30 -33.21 -7.52
N THR A 141 -11.10 -32.64 -8.42
CA THR A 141 -12.19 -33.36 -9.10
C THR A 141 -11.75 -34.03 -10.41
N HIS A 142 -10.44 -34.15 -10.65
CA HIS A 142 -9.84 -34.79 -11.83
C HIS A 142 -10.26 -34.19 -13.19
N GLN A 143 -10.70 -32.91 -13.21
CA GLN A 143 -11.09 -32.22 -14.45
C GLN A 143 -9.90 -31.63 -15.21
N ILE A 144 -8.80 -31.36 -14.52
CA ILE A 144 -7.56 -30.80 -15.11
C ILE A 144 -6.32 -31.47 -14.51
N SER A 145 -5.21 -31.38 -15.21
CA SER A 145 -3.91 -31.91 -14.77
C SER A 145 -3.19 -30.88 -13.83
N ALA A 146 -2.14 -31.36 -13.12
CA ALA A 146 -1.29 -30.46 -12.31
C ALA A 146 -0.57 -29.40 -13.18
N VAL A 147 -0.26 -29.71 -14.44
CA VAL A 147 0.31 -28.75 -15.38
C VAL A 147 -0.69 -27.65 -15.71
N ASP A 148 -1.96 -28.04 -15.94
CA ASP A 148 -3.03 -27.08 -16.20
C ASP A 148 -3.30 -26.16 -15.01
N VAL A 149 -3.19 -26.66 -13.77
CA VAL A 149 -3.30 -25.84 -12.53
C VAL A 149 -2.32 -24.68 -12.59
N ARG A 150 -1.04 -24.96 -12.83
CA ARG A 150 0.01 -23.93 -12.89
C ARG A 150 -0.26 -22.89 -13.96
N GLN A 151 -0.61 -23.35 -15.15
CA GLN A 151 -0.86 -22.47 -16.29
C GLN A 151 -2.10 -21.59 -16.08
N ARG A 152 -3.23 -22.21 -15.70
CA ARG A 152 -4.50 -21.50 -15.49
C ARG A 152 -4.39 -20.48 -14.36
N TYR A 153 -3.80 -20.88 -13.22
CA TYR A 153 -3.62 -19.94 -12.11
C TYR A 153 -2.74 -18.75 -12.52
N SER A 154 -1.60 -19.01 -13.15
CA SER A 154 -0.69 -17.95 -13.61
C SER A 154 -1.37 -17.00 -14.59
N GLN A 155 -2.10 -17.52 -15.58
CA GLN A 155 -2.81 -16.71 -16.57
C GLN A 155 -3.89 -15.84 -15.92
N LEU A 156 -4.74 -16.44 -15.07
CA LEU A 156 -5.79 -15.73 -14.34
C LEU A 156 -5.21 -14.62 -13.47
N TRP A 157 -4.16 -14.94 -12.72
CA TRP A 157 -3.51 -13.99 -11.81
C TRP A 157 -2.93 -12.79 -12.56
N TRP A 158 -2.17 -13.02 -13.63
CA TRP A 158 -1.59 -11.93 -14.42
C TRP A 158 -2.62 -11.12 -15.18
N HIS A 159 -3.65 -11.77 -15.70
CA HIS A 159 -4.78 -11.09 -16.35
C HIS A 159 -5.49 -10.14 -15.37
N THR A 160 -5.72 -10.61 -14.13
CA THR A 160 -6.47 -9.86 -13.13
C THR A 160 -5.63 -8.74 -12.49
N PHE A 161 -4.38 -9.01 -12.13
CA PHE A 161 -3.58 -8.10 -11.30
C PHE A 161 -2.44 -7.38 -12.04
N GLY A 162 -2.04 -7.87 -13.20
CA GLY A 162 -0.84 -7.36 -13.88
C GLY A 162 -0.91 -5.86 -14.21
N PHE A 163 -2.08 -5.35 -14.62
CA PHE A 163 -2.27 -3.93 -14.87
C PHE A 163 -2.27 -3.11 -13.59
N ARG A 164 -2.97 -3.56 -12.54
CA ARG A 164 -3.04 -2.88 -11.23
C ARG A 164 -1.64 -2.74 -10.61
N LEU A 165 -0.83 -3.79 -10.66
CA LEU A 165 0.54 -3.77 -10.13
C LEU A 165 1.42 -2.77 -10.89
N ARG A 166 1.30 -2.69 -12.21
CA ARG A 166 2.06 -1.71 -13.01
C ARG A 166 1.62 -0.28 -12.69
N LEU A 167 0.31 -0.03 -12.69
CA LEU A 167 -0.25 1.28 -12.38
C LEU A 167 0.11 1.75 -10.98
N SER A 168 -0.01 0.88 -9.97
CA SER A 168 0.32 1.22 -8.58
C SER A 168 1.80 1.58 -8.40
N ARG A 169 2.72 0.89 -9.11
CA ARG A 169 4.16 1.24 -9.11
C ARG A 169 4.42 2.63 -9.70
N VAL A 170 3.74 2.97 -10.80
CA VAL A 170 3.83 4.31 -11.41
C VAL A 170 3.33 5.36 -10.45
N LEU A 171 2.16 5.14 -9.84
CA LEU A 171 1.60 6.06 -8.84
C LEU A 171 2.54 6.24 -7.64
N GLN A 172 3.11 5.15 -7.13
CA GLN A 172 4.06 5.24 -6.03
C GLN A 172 5.34 6.00 -6.40
N ALA A 173 5.91 5.72 -7.57
CA ALA A 173 7.08 6.45 -8.06
C ALA A 173 6.80 7.96 -8.18
N PHE A 174 5.57 8.29 -8.56
CA PHE A 174 5.10 9.67 -8.62
C PHE A 174 4.95 10.28 -7.22
N MET A 175 4.32 9.58 -6.28
CA MET A 175 4.13 10.02 -4.89
C MET A 175 5.45 10.26 -4.14
N LEU A 176 6.50 9.52 -4.49
CA LEU A 176 7.82 9.66 -3.86
C LEU A 176 8.65 10.81 -4.45
N ARG A 177 8.18 11.51 -5.51
CA ARG A 177 8.87 12.61 -6.17
C ARG A 177 8.18 13.94 -5.88
N PRO A 178 8.71 14.78 -4.96
CA PRO A 178 8.04 16.01 -4.53
C PRO A 178 7.75 16.99 -5.67
N ASN A 179 8.64 17.07 -6.66
CA ASN A 179 8.50 18.00 -7.80
C ASN A 179 7.33 17.68 -8.74
N TRP A 180 6.84 16.43 -8.75
CA TRP A 180 5.73 15.97 -9.60
C TRP A 180 4.40 15.92 -8.86
N LEU A 181 4.46 15.84 -7.54
CA LEU A 181 3.28 15.64 -6.72
C LEU A 181 2.34 16.86 -6.74
N THR A 182 2.88 18.05 -6.51
CA THR A 182 2.07 19.28 -6.47
C THR A 182 1.37 19.55 -7.81
N PRO A 183 2.07 19.55 -8.97
CA PRO A 183 1.40 19.67 -10.26
C PRO A 183 0.36 18.58 -10.52
N GLY A 184 0.65 17.34 -10.15
CA GLY A 184 -0.29 16.23 -10.33
C GLY A 184 -1.56 16.36 -9.50
N LEU A 185 -1.43 16.77 -8.24
CA LEU A 185 -2.59 17.06 -7.39
C LEU A 185 -3.41 18.23 -7.92
N MET A 186 -2.78 19.27 -8.48
CA MET A 186 -3.48 20.37 -9.13
C MET A 186 -4.29 19.87 -10.35
N VAL A 187 -3.71 19.03 -11.17
CA VAL A 187 -4.41 18.41 -12.31
C VAL A 187 -5.58 17.55 -11.85
N MET A 188 -5.38 16.71 -10.82
CA MET A 188 -6.44 15.85 -10.28
C MET A 188 -7.56 16.67 -9.64
N ASN A 189 -7.23 17.82 -9.03
CA ASN A 189 -8.25 18.75 -8.49
C ASN A 189 -9.02 19.46 -9.59
N ALA A 190 -8.34 19.86 -10.66
CA ALA A 190 -8.97 20.49 -11.83
C ALA A 190 -9.83 19.49 -12.64
N VAL A 191 -9.44 18.21 -12.67
CA VAL A 191 -10.14 17.14 -13.40
C VAL A 191 -10.43 15.97 -12.44
N PRO A 192 -11.47 16.07 -11.59
CA PRO A 192 -11.78 15.03 -10.58
C PRO A 192 -12.10 13.66 -11.20
N ALA A 193 -12.53 13.62 -12.47
CA ALA A 193 -12.75 12.38 -13.20
C ALA A 193 -11.46 11.53 -13.33
N LEU A 194 -10.31 12.18 -13.49
CA LEU A 194 -9.01 11.49 -13.57
C LEU A 194 -8.66 10.81 -12.25
N GLY A 195 -8.87 11.48 -11.13
CA GLY A 195 -8.67 10.90 -9.81
C GLY A 195 -9.58 9.68 -9.56
N ARG A 196 -10.86 9.79 -9.93
CA ARG A 196 -11.82 8.68 -9.87
C ARG A 196 -11.39 7.51 -10.74
N LEU A 197 -10.96 7.77 -11.97
CA LEU A 197 -10.49 6.75 -12.90
C LEU A 197 -9.27 6.00 -12.32
N LEU A 198 -8.29 6.71 -11.75
CA LEU A 198 -7.13 6.11 -11.11
C LEU A 198 -7.54 5.20 -9.95
N VAL A 199 -8.42 5.67 -9.06
CA VAL A 199 -8.90 4.88 -7.92
C VAL A 199 -9.65 3.63 -8.39
N THR A 200 -10.53 3.75 -9.40
CA THR A 200 -11.30 2.62 -9.94
C THR A 200 -10.39 1.55 -10.55
N HIS A 201 -9.29 1.94 -11.21
CA HIS A 201 -8.37 1.00 -11.86
C HIS A 201 -7.30 0.43 -10.91
N THR A 202 -7.14 0.99 -9.72
CA THR A 202 -6.23 0.46 -8.69
C THR A 202 -6.92 -0.43 -7.66
N ARG A 203 -8.25 -0.46 -7.62
CA ARG A 203 -9.05 -1.25 -6.67
C ARG A 203 -9.98 -2.23 -7.37
N ASP A 204 -10.35 -3.30 -6.67
CA ASP A 204 -11.40 -4.19 -7.11
C ASP A 204 -12.77 -3.56 -6.79
N THR A 205 -13.52 -3.24 -7.84
CA THR A 205 -14.90 -2.74 -7.71
C THR A 205 -15.92 -3.86 -7.53
N GLN A 206 -15.54 -5.13 -7.70
CA GLN A 206 -16.46 -6.27 -7.58
C GLN A 206 -16.67 -6.71 -6.14
N LEU A 207 -15.71 -6.45 -5.23
CA LEU A 207 -15.84 -6.77 -3.80
C LEU A 207 -16.70 -5.77 -3.03
N VAL A 208 -17.11 -4.66 -3.63
CA VAL A 208 -17.87 -3.57 -3.00
C VAL A 208 -19.35 -3.59 -3.40
N ARG A 209 -19.80 -4.56 -4.19
CA ARG A 209 -21.25 -4.72 -4.46
C ARG A 209 -21.88 -5.50 -3.31
N PRO A 210 -22.88 -4.90 -2.62
CA PRO A 210 -23.65 -5.56 -1.56
C PRO A 210 -24.39 -6.78 -2.11
#